data_58b9cb4360244a9b474788ee6cccc6e0
#
_entry.id   58b9cb4360244a9b474788ee6cccc6e0
#
_cell.length_a   1.000
_cell.length_b   1.000
_cell.length_c   1.000
_cell.angle_alpha   90.00
_cell.angle_beta   90.00
_cell.angle_gamma   90.00
#
_symmetry.space_group_name_H-M   'P 1'
#
loop_
_entity.id
_entity.type
_entity.pdbx_description
1 polymer ?
#
loop_
_entity_poly.entity_id
_entity_poly.type
_entity_poly.pdbx_seq_one_letter_code
_entity_poly.pdbx_strand_id
1 'polypeptide(L)'
;MFKVVGEELLKTLPYIRSVWLAVTPVHGIERVRNYIHLAGEKKSETVYKEYGCIFKVDITKVYISPVLGYDHIRIAKMVREDEKILNMFAGFGPYSIIASRYAKPSYILSIDINEYAVRYMKINIELNKVXTINEIIHGDSLFITSSFRKEFNRILMPYPDLFEKAMEVALLAVKENGYIHPHLFIEAENKRDALIKASEKVKDLAMKLGALIEPTGGHVIRGVAPRKYHVAIDAIVKRKI
;
A
#
# COMPACT_ATOMS: atom_id res chain seq x y z
N MET A 1 30.54 15.01 6.90
CA MET A 1 30.41 14.47 5.55
C MET A 1 29.00 14.62 4.97
N PHE A 2 27.97 14.09 5.64
CA PHE A 2 26.60 14.14 5.08
C PHE A 2 26.07 15.56 4.82
N LYS A 3 26.40 16.51 5.68
CA LYS A 3 25.98 17.91 5.45
C LYS A 3 26.55 18.48 4.16
N VAL A 4 27.80 18.14 3.84
CA VAL A 4 28.44 18.59 2.60
C VAL A 4 27.69 18.02 1.40
N VAL A 5 27.33 16.75 1.46
CA VAL A 5 26.55 16.12 0.39
C VAL A 5 25.20 16.82 0.23
N GLY A 6 24.52 17.12 1.35
CA GLY A 6 23.23 17.82 1.30
C GLY A 6 23.34 19.18 0.64
N GLU A 7 24.39 19.94 0.97
CA GLU A 7 24.61 21.26 0.39
C GLU A 7 24.91 21.18 -1.11
N GLU A 8 25.68 20.16 -1.51
CA GLU A 8 25.99 19.96 -2.94
C GLU A 8 24.73 19.59 -3.73
N LEU A 9 23.84 18.78 -3.14
CA LEU A 9 22.59 18.44 -3.79
C LEU A 9 21.74 19.69 -4.04
N LEU A 10 21.67 20.59 -3.07
CA LEU A 10 20.93 21.84 -3.24
C LEU A 10 21.50 22.70 -4.38
N LYS A 11 22.82 22.76 -4.51
CA LYS A 11 23.47 23.52 -5.56
C LYS A 11 23.26 22.92 -6.94
N THR A 12 23.31 21.59 -7.01
CA THR A 12 23.31 20.86 -8.28
C THR A 12 21.89 20.65 -8.82
N LEU A 13 20.92 20.49 -7.93
CA LEU A 13 19.54 20.15 -8.29
C LEU A 13 18.60 21.27 -7.83
N PRO A 14 18.35 22.25 -8.68
CA PRO A 14 17.62 23.46 -8.27
C PRO A 14 16.16 23.23 -7.86
N TYR A 15 15.60 22.07 -8.19
CA TYR A 15 14.24 21.74 -7.77
C TYR A 15 14.18 21.18 -6.35
N ILE A 16 15.33 20.88 -5.74
CA ILE A 16 15.38 20.38 -4.35
C ILE A 16 15.45 21.58 -3.40
N ARG A 17 14.59 21.58 -2.39
CA ARG A 17 14.56 22.64 -1.39
C ARG A 17 15.01 22.22 -0.01
N SER A 18 15.00 20.91 0.25
CA SER A 18 15.34 20.39 1.56
C SER A 18 15.97 19.01 1.42
N VAL A 19 16.98 18.72 2.23
CA VAL A 19 17.66 17.43 2.19
C VAL A 19 17.66 16.83 3.59
N TRP A 20 17.23 15.58 3.69
CA TRP A 20 17.10 14.86 4.95
C TRP A 20 17.79 13.49 4.82
N LEU A 21 18.43 13.06 5.89
CA LEU A 21 19.07 11.75 5.95
C LEU A 21 18.19 10.81 6.76
N ALA A 22 17.79 9.69 6.15
CA ALA A 22 17.10 8.63 6.87
C ALA A 22 18.14 7.85 7.67
N VAL A 23 18.06 7.91 8.99
CA VAL A 23 19.07 7.30 9.86
C VAL A 23 18.64 5.93 10.40
N THR A 24 17.38 5.54 10.17
CA THR A 24 16.91 4.20 10.53
C THR A 24 16.19 3.58 9.34
N PRO A 25 16.08 2.24 9.30
CA PRO A 25 15.15 1.63 8.38
C PRO A 25 13.72 1.93 8.79
N VAL A 26 12.76 1.58 7.97
CA VAL A 26 11.34 1.68 8.32
C VAL A 26 11.09 0.80 9.53
N HIS A 27 10.39 1.34 10.53
CA HIS A 27 10.16 0.58 11.77
C HIS A 27 8.81 0.93 12.39
N GLY A 28 8.39 0.07 13.31
CA GLY A 28 7.16 0.27 14.06
C GLY A 28 5.91 -0.02 13.25
N ILE A 29 4.79 -0.07 13.93
CA ILE A 29 3.49 -0.34 13.28
C ILE A 29 3.06 0.83 12.39
N GLU A 30 3.56 2.03 12.66
CA GLU A 30 3.26 3.21 11.85
C GLU A 30 4.16 3.31 10.61
N ARG A 31 5.20 2.48 10.55
CA ARG A 31 6.10 2.37 9.40
C ARG A 31 6.77 3.69 9.05
N VAL A 32 7.49 4.24 10.01
CA VAL A 32 8.21 5.51 9.83
C VAL A 32 9.72 5.28 9.93
N ARG A 33 10.48 6.30 9.52
CA ARG A 33 11.93 6.34 9.68
C ARG A 33 12.30 7.56 10.52
N ASN A 34 13.43 7.48 11.19
CA ASN A 34 14.00 8.66 11.84
C ASN A 34 14.86 9.39 10.82
N TYR A 35 14.80 10.72 10.85
CA TYR A 35 15.50 11.57 9.89
C TYR A 35 16.29 12.66 10.58
N ILE A 36 17.38 13.06 9.95
CA ILE A 36 18.17 14.23 10.34
C ILE A 36 18.16 15.21 9.18
N HIS A 37 17.83 16.48 9.47
CA HIS A 37 17.88 17.53 8.47
C HIS A 37 19.33 17.85 8.14
N LEU A 38 19.68 17.85 6.85
CA LEU A 38 21.05 18.08 6.42
C LEU A 38 21.26 19.46 5.81
N ALA A 39 20.33 19.95 4.99
CA ALA A 39 20.56 21.20 4.24
C ALA A 39 19.24 21.73 3.72
N GLY A 40 19.22 23.03 3.44
CA GLY A 40 18.08 23.71 2.85
C GLY A 40 17.02 24.09 3.86
N GLU A 41 15.81 24.30 3.40
CA GLU A 41 14.69 24.62 4.28
C GLU A 41 14.46 23.46 5.27
N LYS A 42 14.20 23.77 6.52
CA LYS A 42 13.89 22.73 7.50
C LYS A 42 12.40 22.44 7.42
N LYS A 43 12.02 21.81 6.34
CA LYS A 43 10.62 21.50 6.06
C LYS A 43 10.55 20.07 5.51
N SER A 44 9.82 19.21 6.22
CA SER A 44 9.69 17.80 5.84
C SER A 44 8.41 17.52 5.07
N GLU A 45 7.47 18.47 5.04
CA GLU A 45 6.24 18.33 4.27
C GLU A 45 6.51 18.68 2.81
N THR A 46 5.96 17.87 1.90
CA THR A 46 6.15 18.08 0.47
C THR A 46 4.89 17.66 -0.28
N VAL A 47 4.86 18.02 -1.56
CA VAL A 47 3.79 17.63 -2.48
C VAL A 47 4.43 16.95 -3.68
N TYR A 48 3.90 15.81 -4.08
CA TYR A 48 4.38 15.17 -5.29
C TYR A 48 3.21 14.65 -6.12
N LYS A 49 3.49 14.26 -7.36
CA LYS A 49 2.48 13.79 -8.29
C LYS A 49 2.74 12.35 -8.68
N GLU A 50 1.67 11.60 -8.85
CA GLU A 50 1.74 10.21 -9.26
C GLU A 50 0.48 9.90 -10.08
N TYR A 51 0.67 9.55 -11.36
CA TYR A 51 -0.45 9.22 -12.27
C TYR A 51 -1.56 10.27 -12.24
N GLY A 52 -1.17 11.54 -12.33
CA GLY A 52 -2.13 12.62 -12.39
C GLY A 52 -2.79 13.00 -11.08
N CYS A 53 -2.45 12.29 -10.02
CA CYS A 53 -2.94 12.61 -8.68
C CYS A 53 -1.89 13.40 -7.91
N ILE A 54 -2.33 14.24 -6.99
CA ILE A 54 -1.46 15.10 -6.18
C ILE A 54 -1.49 14.60 -4.75
N PHE A 55 -0.31 14.43 -4.15
CA PHE A 55 -0.21 13.92 -2.78
C PHE A 55 0.63 14.85 -1.93
N LYS A 56 0.05 15.30 -0.82
CA LYS A 56 0.75 16.04 0.22
C LYS A 56 1.14 15.05 1.31
N VAL A 57 2.39 15.11 1.76
CA VAL A 57 2.91 14.19 2.77
C VAL A 57 3.97 14.88 3.62
N ASP A 58 4.17 14.36 4.82
CA ASP A 58 5.35 14.69 5.65
C ASP A 58 6.20 13.43 5.71
N ILE A 59 7.39 13.49 5.11
CA ILE A 59 8.25 12.31 4.99
C ILE A 59 8.70 11.76 6.34
N THR A 60 8.65 12.58 7.40
CA THR A 60 9.05 12.14 8.74
C THR A 60 7.91 11.49 9.50
N LYS A 61 6.69 11.56 8.98
CA LYS A 61 5.49 11.11 9.70
C LYS A 61 4.80 9.92 9.04
N VAL A 62 4.98 9.72 7.74
CA VAL A 62 4.26 8.67 7.02
C VAL A 62 5.22 7.84 6.18
N TYR A 63 4.80 6.60 5.89
CA TYR A 63 5.55 5.71 5.03
C TYR A 63 5.36 6.11 3.57
N ILE A 64 6.46 6.29 2.86
CA ILE A 64 6.45 6.60 1.43
C ILE A 64 7.36 5.61 0.73
N SER A 65 6.87 4.98 -0.33
CA SER A 65 7.66 4.05 -1.10
C SER A 65 7.42 4.24 -2.59
N PRO A 66 8.34 4.93 -3.28
CA PRO A 66 8.19 5.13 -4.72
C PRO A 66 8.09 3.84 -5.53
N VAL A 67 8.68 2.74 -5.06
CA VAL A 67 8.61 1.48 -5.79
C VAL A 67 7.20 0.91 -5.87
N LEU A 68 6.28 1.38 -5.03
CA LEU A 68 4.89 0.94 -5.10
C LEU A 68 4.08 1.66 -6.18
N GLY A 69 4.63 2.71 -6.80
CA GLY A 69 3.88 3.50 -7.78
C GLY A 69 3.27 2.67 -8.90
N TYR A 70 4.06 1.77 -9.49
CA TYR A 70 3.52 0.91 -10.55
C TYR A 70 2.37 0.04 -10.03
N ASP A 71 2.48 -0.46 -8.80
CA ASP A 71 1.42 -1.30 -8.26
C ASP A 71 0.14 -0.50 -8.02
N HIS A 72 0.24 0.77 -7.65
CA HIS A 72 -0.94 1.62 -7.46
C HIS A 72 -1.77 1.69 -8.74
N ILE A 73 -1.14 1.97 -9.89
CA ILE A 73 -1.89 2.09 -11.14
C ILE A 73 -2.29 0.71 -11.68
N ARG A 74 -1.48 -0.31 -11.42
CA ARG A 74 -1.80 -1.69 -11.82
C ARG A 74 -3.11 -2.12 -11.17
N ILE A 75 -3.27 -1.88 -9.88
CA ILE A 75 -4.51 -2.19 -9.16
C ILE A 75 -5.67 -1.35 -9.70
N ALA A 76 -5.44 -0.04 -9.89
CA ALA A 76 -6.51 0.83 -10.37
C ALA A 76 -7.09 0.35 -11.71
N LYS A 77 -6.25 -0.21 -12.56
CA LYS A 77 -6.69 -0.73 -13.86
C LYS A 77 -7.55 -1.99 -13.75
N MET A 78 -7.50 -2.69 -12.63
CA MET A 78 -8.33 -3.88 -12.41
C MET A 78 -9.66 -3.58 -11.73
N VAL A 79 -9.77 -2.41 -11.10
CA VAL A 79 -10.96 -2.02 -10.34
C VAL A 79 -12.10 -1.68 -11.30
N ARG A 80 -13.34 -2.01 -10.92
CA ARG A 80 -14.54 -1.68 -11.68
C ARG A 80 -15.39 -0.65 -10.96
N GLU A 81 -16.23 0.00 -11.73
CA GLU A 81 -17.05 1.13 -11.28
C GLU A 81 -17.99 0.79 -10.12
N ASP A 82 -18.51 -0.42 -10.11
CA ASP A 82 -19.50 -0.85 -9.12
C ASP A 82 -18.87 -1.43 -7.85
N GLU A 83 -17.55 -1.54 -7.78
CA GLU A 83 -16.92 -2.23 -6.66
C GLU A 83 -16.95 -1.45 -5.35
N LYS A 84 -17.06 -2.22 -4.27
CA LYS A 84 -16.85 -1.76 -2.90
C LYS A 84 -15.52 -2.33 -2.44
N ILE A 85 -14.58 -1.45 -2.07
CA ILE A 85 -13.18 -1.82 -1.85
C ILE A 85 -12.78 -1.54 -0.41
N LEU A 86 -11.99 -2.44 0.16
CA LEU A 86 -11.31 -2.20 1.44
C LEU A 86 -9.82 -2.08 1.20
N ASN A 87 -9.23 -0.97 1.66
CA ASN A 87 -7.80 -0.77 1.68
C ASN A 87 -7.34 -0.88 3.13
N MET A 88 -6.76 -2.02 3.47
CA MET A 88 -6.46 -2.34 4.87
C MET A 88 -5.31 -1.53 5.46
N PHE A 89 -4.38 -1.09 4.64
CA PHE A 89 -3.16 -0.40 5.11
C PHE A 89 -2.91 0.77 4.18
N ALA A 90 -3.75 1.80 4.35
CA ALA A 90 -3.93 2.79 3.31
C ALA A 90 -2.84 3.88 3.24
N GLY A 91 -2.12 4.09 4.34
CA GLY A 91 -1.14 5.17 4.37
C GLY A 91 -1.80 6.52 4.11
N PHE A 92 -1.15 7.34 3.31
CA PHE A 92 -1.69 8.66 2.96
C PHE A 92 -2.62 8.61 1.73
N GLY A 93 -2.97 7.41 1.26
CA GLY A 93 -4.05 7.19 0.32
C GLY A 93 -3.73 6.87 -1.13
N PRO A 94 -2.49 6.52 -1.51
CA PRO A 94 -2.21 6.40 -2.96
C PRO A 94 -3.05 5.35 -3.67
N TYR A 95 -3.18 4.13 -3.14
CA TYR A 95 -4.03 3.12 -3.79
C TYR A 95 -5.46 3.62 -3.94
N SER A 96 -6.02 4.17 -2.86
CA SER A 96 -7.44 4.55 -2.84
C SER A 96 -7.71 5.71 -3.76
N ILE A 97 -6.83 6.71 -3.78
CA ILE A 97 -7.06 7.92 -4.57
C ILE A 97 -6.83 7.64 -6.05
N ILE A 98 -5.78 6.89 -6.40
CA ILE A 98 -5.52 6.56 -7.80
C ILE A 98 -6.65 5.68 -8.34
N ALA A 99 -7.13 4.70 -7.56
CA ALA A 99 -8.28 3.89 -7.98
C ALA A 99 -9.53 4.75 -8.16
N SER A 100 -9.78 5.70 -7.25
CA SER A 100 -10.91 6.60 -7.36
C SER A 100 -10.86 7.44 -8.63
N ARG A 101 -9.65 7.92 -8.96
CA ARG A 101 -9.46 8.76 -10.14
C ARG A 101 -9.69 8.00 -11.43
N TYR A 102 -9.14 6.80 -11.53
CA TYR A 102 -9.11 6.07 -12.81
C TYR A 102 -10.30 5.13 -13.01
N ALA A 103 -10.77 4.50 -11.94
CA ALA A 103 -11.81 3.46 -12.07
C ALA A 103 -13.15 3.87 -11.47
N LYS A 104 -13.15 4.85 -10.61
CA LYS A 104 -14.36 5.38 -9.98
C LYS A 104 -15.22 4.29 -9.34
N PRO A 105 -14.65 3.45 -8.46
CA PRO A 105 -15.47 2.46 -7.76
C PRO A 105 -16.55 3.15 -6.94
N SER A 106 -17.57 2.41 -6.54
CA SER A 106 -18.69 3.00 -5.81
C SER A 106 -18.30 3.46 -4.40
N TYR A 107 -17.34 2.75 -3.77
CA TYR A 107 -17.01 3.02 -2.37
C TYR A 107 -15.64 2.44 -2.03
N ILE A 108 -14.86 3.17 -1.26
CA ILE A 108 -13.61 2.67 -0.70
C ILE A 108 -13.58 2.98 0.80
N LEU A 109 -13.34 1.94 1.60
CA LEU A 109 -13.02 2.09 3.01
C LEU A 109 -11.51 1.96 3.16
N SER A 110 -10.87 2.98 3.71
CA SER A 110 -9.42 3.00 3.93
C SER A 110 -9.13 3.07 5.42
N ILE A 111 -8.24 2.21 5.88
CA ILE A 111 -7.89 2.14 7.31
C ILE A 111 -6.40 2.32 7.45
N ASP A 112 -5.97 3.09 8.44
CA ASP A 112 -4.56 3.14 8.80
C ASP A 112 -4.42 3.41 10.29
N ILE A 113 -3.38 2.83 10.87
CA ILE A 113 -3.12 2.97 12.31
C ILE A 113 -2.34 4.25 12.62
N ASN A 114 -1.71 4.83 11.59
CA ASN A 114 -0.90 6.05 11.75
C ASN A 114 -1.80 7.26 11.60
N GLU A 115 -1.97 8.01 12.68
CA GLU A 115 -2.81 9.20 12.73
C GLU A 115 -2.41 10.24 11.69
N TYR A 116 -1.12 10.40 11.43
CA TYR A 116 -0.64 11.35 10.43
C TYR A 116 -1.01 10.90 9.02
N ALA A 117 -0.89 9.59 8.76
CA ALA A 117 -1.30 9.04 7.46
C ALA A 117 -2.78 9.33 7.21
N VAL A 118 -3.62 9.12 8.22
CA VAL A 118 -5.05 9.40 8.11
C VAL A 118 -5.30 10.88 7.80
N ARG A 119 -4.61 11.78 8.49
CA ARG A 119 -4.74 13.21 8.25
C ARG A 119 -4.37 13.58 6.83
N TYR A 120 -3.23 13.06 6.35
CA TYR A 120 -2.79 13.34 4.98
C TYR A 120 -3.73 12.71 3.94
N MET A 121 -4.26 11.52 4.22
CA MET A 121 -5.21 10.90 3.30
C MET A 121 -6.46 11.78 3.12
N LYS A 122 -6.98 12.35 4.19
CA LYS A 122 -8.13 13.28 4.10
C LYS A 122 -7.80 14.49 3.22
N ILE A 123 -6.64 15.09 3.46
CA ILE A 123 -6.19 16.22 2.65
C ILE A 123 -6.07 15.80 1.18
N ASN A 124 -5.49 14.63 0.92
CA ASN A 124 -5.23 14.18 -0.43
C ASN A 124 -6.52 13.85 -1.19
N ILE A 125 -7.52 13.31 -0.51
CA ILE A 125 -8.83 13.09 -1.13
C ILE A 125 -9.40 14.43 -1.62
N GLU A 126 -9.35 15.45 -0.76
CA GLU A 126 -9.84 16.79 -1.12
C GLU A 126 -9.05 17.39 -2.28
N LEU A 127 -7.72 17.26 -2.23
CA LEU A 127 -6.86 17.82 -3.28
C LEU A 127 -7.17 17.20 -4.65
N ASN A 128 -7.55 15.94 -4.69
CA ASN A 128 -7.77 15.24 -5.95
C ASN A 128 -9.23 15.30 -6.43
N LYS A 129 -10.15 15.77 -5.60
CA LYS A 129 -11.56 15.98 -5.98
C LYS A 129 -12.15 14.72 -6.62
N VAL A 130 -11.92 13.59 -6.01
CA VAL A 130 -12.45 12.33 -6.53
C VAL A 130 -13.91 12.13 -6.12
N UNK A 131 -14.47 11.37 -6.88
CA UNK A 131 -15.79 11.24 -6.71
C UNK A 131 -16.28 10.14 -5.99
N THR A 132 -15.47 9.13 -6.02
CA THR A 132 -15.78 7.92 -5.24
C THR A 132 -16.02 8.27 -3.77
N ILE A 133 -16.97 7.58 -3.15
CA ILE A 133 -17.15 7.73 -1.70
C ILE A 133 -15.95 7.11 -1.00
N ASN A 134 -15.16 7.93 -0.36
CA ASN A 134 -13.97 7.48 0.38
C ASN A 134 -14.20 7.68 1.87
N GLU A 135 -14.34 6.59 2.60
CA GLU A 135 -14.46 6.60 4.06
C GLU A 135 -13.12 6.23 4.66
N ILE A 136 -12.74 6.92 5.73
CA ILE A 136 -11.42 6.72 6.35
C ILE A 136 -11.61 6.41 7.82
N ILE A 137 -10.94 5.36 8.29
CA ILE A 137 -10.95 5.02 9.72
C ILE A 137 -9.51 5.02 10.23
N HIS A 138 -9.28 5.72 11.33
CA HIS A 138 -8.03 5.66 12.07
C HIS A 138 -8.13 4.52 13.07
N GLY A 139 -7.35 3.46 12.89
CA GLY A 139 -7.40 2.34 13.81
C GLY A 139 -6.63 1.13 13.34
N ASP A 140 -6.72 0.07 14.12
CA ASP A 140 -6.07 -1.20 13.84
C ASP A 140 -6.90 -1.97 12.80
N SER A 141 -6.33 -2.09 11.60
CA SER A 141 -7.05 -2.70 10.48
C SER A 141 -7.39 -4.17 10.73
N LEU A 142 -6.52 -4.90 11.41
CA LEU A 142 -6.82 -6.32 11.69
C LEU A 142 -8.09 -6.44 12.53
N PHE A 143 -8.20 -5.61 13.57
CA PHE A 143 -9.37 -5.62 14.42
C PHE A 143 -10.63 -5.14 13.68
N ILE A 144 -10.50 -4.02 12.97
CA ILE A 144 -11.65 -3.43 12.28
C ILE A 144 -12.14 -4.36 11.17
N THR A 145 -11.23 -4.91 10.37
CA THR A 145 -11.58 -5.81 9.27
C THR A 145 -12.25 -7.07 9.79
N SER A 146 -11.87 -7.53 10.99
CA SER A 146 -12.43 -8.77 11.56
C SER A 146 -13.93 -8.66 11.83
N SER A 147 -14.50 -7.45 11.84
CA SER A 147 -15.94 -7.27 12.06
C SER A 147 -16.78 -7.39 10.78
N PHE A 148 -16.14 -7.46 9.62
CA PHE A 148 -16.87 -7.53 8.35
C PHE A 148 -17.03 -8.98 7.87
N ARG A 149 -18.13 -9.25 7.19
CA ARG A 149 -18.39 -10.56 6.57
C ARG A 149 -18.94 -10.36 5.18
N LYS A 150 -18.21 -10.87 4.16
CA LYS A 150 -18.64 -10.86 2.75
C LYS A 150 -19.13 -9.48 2.31
N GLU A 151 -18.36 -8.46 2.69
CA GLU A 151 -18.76 -7.06 2.48
C GLU A 151 -18.15 -6.45 1.22
N PHE A 152 -16.91 -6.82 0.88
CA PHE A 152 -16.12 -6.10 -0.11
C PHE A 152 -15.89 -6.94 -1.36
N ASN A 153 -15.98 -6.28 -2.52
CA ASN A 153 -15.65 -6.90 -3.81
C ASN A 153 -14.15 -7.08 -3.99
N ARG A 154 -13.35 -6.22 -3.33
CA ARG A 154 -11.90 -6.23 -3.47
C ARG A 154 -11.25 -5.74 -2.18
N ILE A 155 -10.20 -6.44 -1.77
CA ILE A 155 -9.47 -6.05 -0.55
C ILE A 155 -7.99 -5.93 -0.89
N LEU A 156 -7.41 -4.76 -0.59
CA LEU A 156 -5.99 -4.48 -0.79
C LEU A 156 -5.25 -4.66 0.54
N MET A 157 -4.16 -5.39 0.48
CA MET A 157 -3.42 -5.76 1.71
C MET A 157 -1.92 -5.46 1.52
N PRO A 158 -1.57 -4.16 1.31
CA PRO A 158 -0.20 -3.82 0.91
C PRO A 158 0.77 -3.69 2.09
N TYR A 159 0.84 -4.71 2.93
CA TYR A 159 1.70 -4.70 4.11
C TYR A 159 2.25 -6.12 4.30
N PRO A 160 3.40 -6.43 3.68
CA PRO A 160 3.88 -7.82 3.66
C PRO A 160 4.23 -8.38 5.04
N ASP A 161 4.63 -7.53 5.99
CA ASP A 161 4.96 -7.98 7.35
C ASP A 161 3.77 -8.62 8.05
N LEU A 162 2.55 -8.25 7.69
CA LEU A 162 1.33 -8.75 8.32
C LEU A 162 0.55 -9.72 7.41
N PHE A 163 1.22 -10.32 6.43
CA PHE A 163 0.57 -11.15 5.43
C PHE A 163 -0.39 -12.18 6.03
N GLU A 164 0.10 -12.99 6.97
CA GLU A 164 -0.70 -14.10 7.51
C GLU A 164 -1.92 -13.57 8.27
N LYS A 165 -1.72 -12.58 9.14
CA LYS A 165 -2.81 -12.02 9.94
C LYS A 165 -3.83 -11.29 9.07
N ALA A 166 -3.37 -10.58 8.05
CA ALA A 166 -4.27 -9.88 7.13
C ALA A 166 -5.12 -10.88 6.35
N MET A 167 -4.52 -12.00 5.91
CA MET A 167 -5.27 -13.03 5.19
C MET A 167 -6.43 -13.57 6.04
N GLU A 168 -6.20 -13.79 7.33
CA GLU A 168 -7.24 -14.33 8.22
C GLU A 168 -8.51 -13.49 8.19
N VAL A 169 -8.37 -12.17 8.30
CA VAL A 169 -9.53 -11.29 8.36
C VAL A 169 -10.05 -10.90 6.99
N ALA A 170 -9.15 -10.77 6.00
CA ALA A 170 -9.57 -10.41 4.64
C ALA A 170 -10.45 -11.51 4.03
N LEU A 171 -10.10 -12.78 4.26
CA LEU A 171 -10.90 -13.88 3.70
C LEU A 171 -12.32 -13.92 4.26
N LEU A 172 -12.53 -13.44 5.48
CA LEU A 172 -13.87 -13.31 6.03
C LEU A 172 -14.63 -12.13 5.41
N ALA A 173 -13.92 -11.03 5.17
CA ALA A 173 -14.53 -9.77 4.75
C ALA A 173 -14.83 -9.70 3.26
N VAL A 174 -14.15 -10.48 2.43
CA VAL A 174 -14.31 -10.43 0.98
C VAL A 174 -15.53 -11.27 0.56
N LYS A 175 -16.22 -10.82 -0.49
CA LYS A 175 -17.32 -11.56 -1.10
C LYS A 175 -16.79 -12.76 -1.89
N GLU A 176 -17.64 -13.77 -2.08
CA GLU A 176 -17.34 -14.82 -3.05
C GLU A 176 -17.25 -14.19 -4.43
N ASN A 177 -16.28 -14.66 -5.20
CA ASN A 177 -15.90 -14.10 -6.50
C ASN A 177 -15.32 -12.71 -6.41
N GLY A 178 -14.99 -12.26 -5.18
CA GLY A 178 -14.24 -11.03 -4.98
C GLY A 178 -12.75 -11.27 -5.07
N TYR A 179 -11.99 -10.18 -5.04
CA TYR A 179 -10.53 -10.22 -5.21
C TYR A 179 -9.83 -9.87 -3.92
N ILE A 180 -8.71 -10.53 -3.68
CA ILE A 180 -7.76 -10.12 -2.64
C ILE A 180 -6.42 -9.84 -3.29
N HIS A 181 -5.69 -8.90 -2.72
CA HIS A 181 -4.37 -8.47 -3.22
C HIS A 181 -3.35 -8.46 -2.09
N PRO A 182 -2.97 -9.65 -1.60
CA PRO A 182 -1.99 -9.71 -0.51
C PRO A 182 -0.57 -9.39 -1.00
N HIS A 183 0.18 -8.70 -0.14
CA HIS A 183 1.62 -8.55 -0.30
C HIS A 183 2.32 -9.48 0.69
N LEU A 184 3.45 -10.05 0.27
CA LEU A 184 4.21 -10.94 1.13
C LEU A 184 5.68 -10.92 0.74
N PHE A 185 6.52 -11.41 1.64
CA PHE A 185 7.93 -11.69 1.34
C PHE A 185 8.06 -13.16 0.99
N ILE A 186 8.91 -13.45 -0.01
CA ILE A 186 9.12 -14.80 -0.47
C ILE A 186 10.60 -15.00 -0.83
N GLU A 187 11.15 -16.16 -0.49
CA GLU A 187 12.48 -16.53 -0.94
C GLU A 187 12.37 -17.27 -2.26
N ALA A 188 13.19 -16.88 -3.22
CA ALA A 188 13.12 -17.43 -4.58
C ALA A 188 14.42 -17.19 -5.31
N GLU A 189 14.64 -17.93 -6.40
CA GLU A 189 15.85 -17.83 -7.18
C GLU A 189 15.87 -16.57 -8.05
N ASN A 190 14.73 -16.15 -8.55
CA ASN A 190 14.59 -14.98 -9.41
C ASN A 190 13.15 -14.49 -9.35
N LYS A 191 12.86 -13.43 -10.09
CA LYS A 191 11.52 -12.80 -10.06
C LYS A 191 10.41 -13.76 -10.53
N ARG A 192 10.67 -14.53 -11.55
CA ARG A 192 9.67 -15.49 -12.05
C ARG A 192 9.36 -16.54 -11.00
N ASP A 193 10.39 -17.10 -10.40
CA ASP A 193 10.25 -18.08 -9.32
C ASP A 193 9.51 -17.46 -8.13
N ALA A 194 9.78 -16.18 -7.84
CA ALA A 194 9.13 -15.48 -6.74
C ALA A 194 7.62 -15.41 -6.96
N LEU A 195 7.17 -15.09 -8.17
CA LEU A 195 5.74 -15.05 -8.47
C LEU A 195 5.09 -16.41 -8.31
N ILE A 196 5.75 -17.47 -8.78
CA ILE A 196 5.22 -18.83 -8.67
C ILE A 196 5.10 -19.23 -7.20
N LYS A 197 6.17 -19.05 -6.44
CA LYS A 197 6.19 -19.46 -5.03
C LYS A 197 5.24 -18.62 -4.17
N ALA A 198 5.15 -17.32 -4.45
CA ALA A 198 4.22 -16.46 -3.72
C ALA A 198 2.77 -16.86 -4.01
N SER A 199 2.45 -17.16 -5.27
CA SER A 199 1.10 -17.63 -5.62
C SER A 199 0.74 -18.90 -4.88
N GLU A 200 1.67 -19.85 -4.82
CA GLU A 200 1.47 -21.11 -4.09
C GLU A 200 1.28 -20.86 -2.60
N LYS A 201 2.07 -19.97 -2.03
CA LYS A 201 1.97 -19.66 -0.60
C LYS A 201 0.62 -19.04 -0.25
N VAL A 202 0.17 -18.09 -1.08
CA VAL A 202 -1.15 -17.45 -0.87
C VAL A 202 -2.26 -18.52 -0.97
N LYS A 203 -2.20 -19.36 -1.98
CA LYS A 203 -3.20 -20.41 -2.21
C LYS A 203 -3.23 -21.41 -1.04
N ASP A 204 -2.06 -21.84 -0.59
CA ASP A 204 -1.97 -22.81 0.51
C ASP A 204 -2.47 -22.21 1.81
N LEU A 205 -2.12 -20.98 2.12
CA LEU A 205 -2.60 -20.32 3.33
C LEU A 205 -4.12 -20.15 3.29
N ALA A 206 -4.66 -19.73 2.14
CA ALA A 206 -6.11 -19.59 2.00
C ALA A 206 -6.81 -20.91 2.28
N MET A 207 -6.29 -22.01 1.76
CA MET A 207 -6.88 -23.32 1.98
C MET A 207 -6.86 -23.69 3.47
N LYS A 208 -5.75 -23.46 4.15
CA LYS A 208 -5.66 -23.69 5.59
C LYS A 208 -6.67 -22.85 6.38
N LEU A 209 -7.00 -21.67 5.85
CA LEU A 209 -7.95 -20.75 6.49
C LEU A 209 -9.40 -21.00 6.03
N GLY A 210 -9.63 -22.05 5.23
CA GLY A 210 -10.98 -22.43 4.83
C GLY A 210 -11.49 -21.74 3.57
N ALA A 211 -10.63 -21.34 2.66
CA ALA A 211 -11.06 -20.71 1.42
C ALA A 211 -10.34 -21.30 0.22
N LEU A 212 -11.07 -21.44 -0.88
CA LEU A 212 -10.49 -21.81 -2.17
C LEU A 212 -10.33 -20.56 -2.99
N ILE A 213 -9.11 -20.27 -3.39
CA ILE A 213 -8.80 -19.10 -4.21
C ILE A 213 -8.10 -19.52 -5.49
N GLU A 214 -8.12 -18.64 -6.46
CA GLU A 214 -7.40 -18.85 -7.71
C GLU A 214 -6.52 -17.61 -7.95
N PRO A 215 -5.19 -17.76 -7.87
CA PRO A 215 -4.31 -16.66 -8.24
C PRO A 215 -4.52 -16.31 -9.71
N THR A 216 -4.63 -15.03 -10.01
CA THR A 216 -4.88 -14.53 -11.36
C THR A 216 -3.71 -13.73 -11.91
N GLY A 217 -2.77 -13.35 -11.07
CA GLY A 217 -1.61 -12.58 -11.48
C GLY A 217 -0.83 -12.07 -10.29
N GLY A 218 0.07 -11.15 -10.56
CA GLY A 218 0.86 -10.56 -9.50
C GLY A 218 1.97 -9.70 -10.08
N HIS A 219 2.77 -9.15 -9.17
CA HIS A 219 3.86 -8.27 -9.53
C HIS A 219 4.95 -8.36 -8.46
N VAL A 220 6.19 -8.48 -8.89
CA VAL A 220 7.31 -8.39 -7.95
C VAL A 220 7.58 -6.91 -7.70
N ILE A 221 7.36 -6.47 -6.47
CA ILE A 221 7.56 -5.06 -6.10
C ILE A 221 9.05 -4.72 -6.14
N ARG A 222 9.88 -5.54 -5.47
CA ARG A 222 11.33 -5.37 -5.50
C ARG A 222 12.02 -6.55 -4.82
N GLY A 223 13.33 -6.67 -5.03
CA GLY A 223 14.17 -7.51 -4.19
C GLY A 223 14.48 -6.77 -2.89
N VAL A 224 14.35 -7.43 -1.77
CA VAL A 224 14.61 -6.83 -0.46
C VAL A 224 15.90 -7.36 0.17
N ALA A 225 16.41 -8.49 -0.31
CA ALA A 225 17.68 -9.09 0.10
C ALA A 225 18.06 -10.10 -0.98
N PRO A 226 19.29 -10.65 -0.96
CA PRO A 226 19.63 -11.71 -1.93
C PRO A 226 18.59 -12.82 -1.86
N ARG A 227 18.03 -13.16 -3.03
CA ARG A 227 17.00 -14.20 -3.17
C ARG A 227 15.79 -14.03 -2.26
N LYS A 228 15.46 -12.79 -1.91
CA LYS A 228 14.25 -12.49 -1.14
C LYS A 228 13.53 -11.33 -1.80
N TYR A 229 12.21 -11.49 -2.00
CA TYR A 229 11.41 -10.54 -2.77
C TYR A 229 10.16 -10.13 -2.04
N HIS A 230 9.77 -8.88 -2.23
CA HIS A 230 8.45 -8.37 -1.87
C HIS A 230 7.56 -8.54 -3.09
N VAL A 231 6.47 -9.30 -2.96
CA VAL A 231 5.60 -9.66 -4.08
C VAL A 231 4.16 -9.29 -3.74
N ALA A 232 3.43 -8.81 -4.73
CA ALA A 232 1.98 -8.60 -4.67
C ALA A 232 1.32 -9.68 -5.52
N ILE A 233 0.35 -10.39 -4.94
CA ILE A 233 -0.40 -11.42 -5.65
C ILE A 233 -1.85 -10.98 -5.79
N ASP A 234 -2.45 -11.26 -6.94
CA ASP A 234 -3.87 -11.05 -7.18
C ASP A 234 -4.55 -12.40 -7.18
N ALA A 235 -5.66 -12.53 -6.47
CA ALA A 235 -6.40 -13.79 -6.44
C ALA A 235 -7.88 -13.54 -6.34
N ILE A 236 -8.67 -14.41 -6.98
CA ILE A 236 -10.11 -14.39 -6.84
C ILE A 236 -10.51 -15.43 -5.82
N VAL A 237 -11.43 -15.08 -4.94
CA VAL A 237 -11.92 -16.00 -3.90
C VAL A 237 -13.11 -16.77 -4.47
N LYS A 238 -12.91 -18.05 -4.78
CA LYS A 238 -13.93 -18.84 -5.43
C LYS A 238 -15.02 -19.27 -4.46
N ARG A 239 -14.63 -19.74 -3.27
CA ARG A 239 -15.60 -20.08 -2.22
C ARG A 239 -14.90 -20.22 -0.88
N LYS A 240 -15.69 -20.16 0.17
CA LYS A 240 -15.24 -20.43 1.54
C LYS A 240 -15.77 -21.82 1.95
N ILE A 241 -14.92 -22.59 2.63
CA ILE A 241 -15.22 -23.97 3.03
C ILE A 241 -15.70 -23.98 4.47
#